data_e1240c6734743a274549f15598b5e289
#
_entry.id   e1240c6734743a274549f15598b5e289
#
_cell.length_a   1.000
_cell.length_b   1.000
_cell.length_c   1.000
_cell.angle_alpha   90.00
_cell.angle_beta   90.00
_cell.angle_gamma   90.00
#
_symmetry.space_group_name_H-M   'P 1'
#
loop_
_entity.id
_entity.type
_entity.pdbx_description
1 polymer ?
#
loop_
_entity_poly.entity_id
_entity_poly.type
_entity_poly.pdbx_seq_one_letter_code
_entity_poly.pdbx_strand_id
1 'polypeptide(L)'
;MLNASLSKSSCFGVAPRSRPSCRPVICNAAVSTEGATLAAAKHKKLGDSELLVSQCCLGTMTWGVQNTEADAHAQLSYAFTDCGLNFMDTAEIYPVPPSAETAGRTDQYISSWLKHQKRENIVLATKVAGYGNKYLRKNGEQTRITAEQVEESVEGSLRRLNTDYIDLLQIHWPDRYVPLFGAAAYDPVNEREDIPFEKQLRALEKVIQAGKVRYIGVSNETSYGVMRFVQLAEQLGLPKIVSIQNSYSLLVRSGYETDLAEVCAPRQTNVGLLAYSPLAGGSLSGKYINGPAEGSRFTIFPGYMERYTKSLAKQAVGEYAAVAQKHGLTPTQLALAWCKSRWQVTSTIIGATSMEQLKENIGAFDIDLSEEAFKDIDRVYKQYRDPTTKPLDD
;
A
#
# COMPACT_ATOMS: atom_id res chain seq x y z
N MET A 1 -67.49 12.41 8.66
CA MET A 1 -67.83 11.16 9.36
C MET A 1 -67.36 10.00 8.53
N LEU A 2 -66.27 9.35 8.93
CA LEU A 2 -65.96 7.95 8.63
C LEU A 2 -64.69 7.60 9.38
N ASN A 3 -64.87 6.80 10.43
CA ASN A 3 -63.79 6.22 11.26
C ASN A 3 -63.06 5.16 10.43
N ALA A 4 -61.74 5.15 10.50
CA ALA A 4 -60.91 4.00 10.10
C ALA A 4 -60.09 3.56 11.27
N SER A 5 -60.31 2.33 11.69
CA SER A 5 -59.70 1.61 12.81
C SER A 5 -58.22 1.30 12.53
N LEU A 6 -57.38 1.58 13.53
CA LEU A 6 -56.00 1.16 13.58
C LEU A 6 -55.91 -0.31 14.00
N SER A 7 -55.42 -1.18 13.13
CA SER A 7 -55.00 -2.54 13.47
C SER A 7 -53.56 -2.51 13.99
N LYS A 8 -53.35 -2.98 15.22
CA LYS A 8 -52.04 -3.20 15.85
C LYS A 8 -51.35 -4.39 15.18
N SER A 9 -50.25 -4.18 14.49
CA SER A 9 -49.35 -5.22 14.02
C SER A 9 -48.30 -5.47 15.08
N SER A 10 -48.21 -6.71 15.54
CA SER A 10 -47.25 -7.17 16.54
C SER A 10 -45.85 -7.23 15.94
N CYS A 11 -44.91 -6.47 16.52
CA CYS A 11 -43.50 -6.59 16.25
C CYS A 11 -42.94 -7.87 16.91
N PHE A 12 -42.53 -8.83 16.10
CA PHE A 12 -41.65 -9.90 16.54
C PHE A 12 -40.25 -9.34 16.74
N GLY A 13 -39.80 -9.27 18.01
CA GLY A 13 -38.45 -8.92 18.35
C GLY A 13 -37.48 -10.05 17.95
N VAL A 14 -36.60 -9.78 16.98
CA VAL A 14 -35.44 -10.61 16.71
C VAL A 14 -34.34 -10.19 17.67
N ALA A 15 -33.98 -11.09 18.58
CA ALA A 15 -32.85 -10.89 19.51
C ALA A 15 -31.54 -10.72 18.73
N PRO A 16 -30.66 -9.79 19.10
CA PRO A 16 -29.37 -9.63 18.44
C PRO A 16 -28.50 -10.85 18.74
N ARG A 17 -28.03 -11.52 17.68
CA ARG A 17 -27.02 -12.56 17.79
C ARG A 17 -25.74 -11.96 18.35
N SER A 18 -25.26 -12.50 19.47
CA SER A 18 -23.96 -12.15 20.05
C SER A 18 -22.85 -12.40 19.06
N ARG A 19 -22.09 -11.36 18.69
CA ARG A 19 -20.85 -11.47 17.92
C ARG A 19 -19.82 -12.25 18.73
N PRO A 20 -19.04 -13.15 18.14
CA PRO A 20 -17.90 -13.73 18.83
C PRO A 20 -16.94 -12.60 19.22
N SER A 21 -16.64 -12.49 20.49
CA SER A 21 -15.68 -11.53 21.02
C SER A 21 -14.27 -11.95 20.58
N CYS A 22 -13.74 -11.31 19.55
CA CYS A 22 -12.30 -11.31 19.33
C CYS A 22 -11.67 -10.62 20.55
N ARG A 23 -10.91 -11.37 21.33
CA ARG A 23 -10.11 -10.78 22.41
C ARG A 23 -9.18 -9.74 21.79
N PRO A 24 -9.09 -8.52 22.33
CA PRO A 24 -8.11 -7.55 21.86
C PRO A 24 -6.72 -8.12 22.17
N VAL A 25 -5.94 -8.38 21.14
CA VAL A 25 -4.51 -8.58 21.27
C VAL A 25 -3.93 -7.20 21.48
N ILE A 26 -3.75 -6.80 22.73
CA ILE A 26 -2.96 -5.64 23.11
C ILE A 26 -1.53 -6.04 22.76
N CYS A 27 -0.99 -5.52 21.66
CA CYS A 27 0.44 -5.54 21.40
C CYS A 27 1.12 -4.68 22.46
N ASN A 28 1.47 -5.29 23.60
CA ASN A 28 2.42 -4.71 24.51
C ASN A 28 3.80 -4.79 23.83
N ALA A 29 4.19 -3.72 23.16
CA ALA A 29 5.58 -3.54 22.79
C ALA A 29 6.39 -3.57 24.09
N ALA A 30 7.25 -4.56 24.21
CA ALA A 30 8.21 -4.63 25.32
C ALA A 30 9.09 -3.38 25.23
N VAL A 31 8.93 -2.48 26.18
CA VAL A 31 9.79 -1.30 26.37
C VAL A 31 11.14 -1.82 26.77
N SER A 32 12.09 -1.80 25.85
CA SER A 32 13.52 -1.94 26.15
C SER A 32 14.10 -0.55 26.29
N THR A 33 14.60 -0.24 27.46
CA THR A 33 15.61 0.77 27.84
C THR A 33 15.56 2.13 27.13
N GLU A 34 15.38 3.18 27.91
CA GLU A 34 15.62 4.62 27.74
C GLU A 34 16.29 5.05 26.41
N GLY A 35 15.52 5.09 25.32
CA GLY A 35 15.86 5.71 24.05
C GLY A 35 14.58 6.26 23.43
N ALA A 36 14.59 7.48 22.93
CA ALA A 36 13.45 8.06 22.24
C ALA A 36 13.05 7.15 21.06
N THR A 37 11.78 6.73 21.01
CA THR A 37 11.26 5.93 19.88
C THR A 37 11.45 6.71 18.58
N LEU A 38 12.10 6.09 17.59
CA LEU A 38 12.27 6.70 16.27
C LEU A 38 10.91 7.12 15.69
N ALA A 39 10.84 8.24 15.00
CA ALA A 39 9.59 8.70 14.39
C ALA A 39 9.04 7.70 13.37
N ALA A 40 9.91 6.96 12.67
CA ALA A 40 9.54 5.88 11.76
C ALA A 40 8.71 4.78 12.45
N ALA A 41 9.00 4.45 13.70
CA ALA A 41 8.33 3.43 14.50
C ALA A 41 7.08 3.95 15.23
N LYS A 42 6.79 5.25 15.22
CA LYS A 42 5.54 5.78 15.78
C LYS A 42 4.34 5.14 15.10
N HIS A 43 3.36 4.70 15.88
CA HIS A 43 2.19 3.99 15.36
C HIS A 43 1.04 4.94 15.02
N LYS A 44 0.32 4.59 13.96
CA LYS A 44 -0.98 5.17 13.58
C LYS A 44 -2.01 4.05 13.43
N LYS A 45 -3.25 4.33 13.78
CA LYS A 45 -4.37 3.41 13.54
C LYS A 45 -4.67 3.37 12.04
N LEU A 46 -4.82 2.17 11.47
CA LEU A 46 -5.10 1.99 10.06
C LEU A 46 -6.62 1.97 9.81
N GLY A 47 -7.18 3.11 9.40
CA GLY A 47 -8.60 3.25 9.15
C GLY A 47 -9.45 2.83 10.35
N ASP A 48 -10.54 2.11 10.10
CA ASP A 48 -11.44 1.60 11.15
C ASP A 48 -10.97 0.25 11.76
N SER A 49 -9.75 -0.21 11.47
CA SER A 49 -9.22 -1.45 12.04
C SER A 49 -8.65 -1.24 13.45
N GLU A 50 -8.34 -2.35 14.14
CA GLU A 50 -7.54 -2.31 15.37
C GLU A 50 -6.02 -2.39 15.10
N LEU A 51 -5.60 -2.35 13.82
CA LEU A 51 -4.20 -2.40 13.45
C LEU A 51 -3.52 -1.06 13.79
N LEU A 52 -2.53 -1.12 14.64
CA LEU A 52 -1.58 -0.04 14.89
C LEU A 52 -0.34 -0.31 14.05
N VAL A 53 -0.11 0.49 13.01
CA VAL A 53 0.99 0.33 12.06
C VAL A 53 2.02 1.43 12.23
N SER A 54 3.30 1.11 12.12
CA SER A 54 4.36 2.11 12.10
C SER A 54 4.21 3.07 10.91
N GLN A 55 4.56 4.34 11.10
CA GLN A 55 4.48 5.35 10.04
C GLN A 55 5.36 5.02 8.83
N CYS A 56 6.40 4.23 9.07
CA CYS A 56 7.24 3.63 8.04
C CYS A 56 6.86 2.16 7.87
N CYS A 57 6.53 1.74 6.65
CA CYS A 57 6.29 0.36 6.27
C CYS A 57 7.46 -0.14 5.42
N LEU A 58 7.98 -1.33 5.71
CA LEU A 58 9.03 -1.95 4.90
C LEU A 58 8.41 -2.68 3.70
N GLY A 59 8.61 -2.13 2.49
CA GLY A 59 8.25 -2.76 1.23
C GLY A 59 9.33 -3.74 0.78
N THR A 60 8.91 -4.87 0.21
CA THR A 60 9.76 -6.06 -0.01
C THR A 60 9.94 -6.42 -1.48
N MET A 61 9.41 -5.65 -2.40
CA MET A 61 9.28 -6.01 -3.82
C MET A 61 10.59 -6.26 -4.58
N THR A 62 11.75 -5.92 -4.01
CA THR A 62 13.06 -6.11 -4.66
C THR A 62 13.73 -7.42 -4.29
N TRP A 63 13.25 -8.12 -3.25
CA TRP A 63 13.87 -9.31 -2.70
C TRP A 63 13.60 -10.55 -3.55
N GLY A 64 14.67 -11.14 -4.04
CA GLY A 64 14.61 -12.28 -4.94
C GLY A 64 14.96 -11.98 -6.40
N VAL A 65 15.16 -10.68 -6.73
CA VAL A 65 15.70 -10.22 -8.03
C VAL A 65 16.86 -9.26 -7.82
N GLN A 66 16.65 -8.12 -7.12
CA GLN A 66 17.71 -7.14 -6.86
C GLN A 66 18.47 -7.41 -5.55
N ASN A 67 17.85 -8.11 -4.61
CA ASN A 67 18.43 -8.46 -3.32
C ASN A 67 18.41 -9.98 -3.12
N THR A 68 19.42 -10.48 -2.44
CA THR A 68 19.53 -11.87 -1.95
C THR A 68 18.65 -12.06 -0.71
N GLU A 69 18.51 -13.30 -0.26
CA GLU A 69 17.85 -13.63 1.01
C GLU A 69 18.61 -13.04 2.21
N ALA A 70 19.94 -13.06 2.17
CA ALA A 70 20.77 -12.46 3.21
C ALA A 70 20.58 -10.94 3.32
N ASP A 71 20.48 -10.23 2.18
CA ASP A 71 20.16 -8.80 2.17
C ASP A 71 18.76 -8.53 2.75
N ALA A 72 17.76 -9.36 2.38
CA ALA A 72 16.41 -9.25 2.91
C ALA A 72 16.38 -9.42 4.44
N HIS A 73 17.08 -10.42 4.97
CA HIS A 73 17.18 -10.65 6.41
C HIS A 73 17.89 -9.52 7.14
N ALA A 74 18.98 -8.97 6.57
CA ALA A 74 19.66 -7.81 7.14
C ALA A 74 18.73 -6.59 7.20
N GLN A 75 17.96 -6.33 6.14
CA GLN A 75 16.97 -5.24 6.10
C GLN A 75 15.83 -5.44 7.10
N LEU A 76 15.28 -6.66 7.18
CA LEU A 76 14.25 -7.02 8.15
C LEU A 76 14.73 -6.84 9.59
N SER A 77 15.90 -7.39 9.92
CA SER A 77 16.45 -7.29 11.28
C SER A 77 16.72 -5.83 11.67
N TYR A 78 17.31 -5.03 10.79
CA TYR A 78 17.51 -3.63 11.05
C TYR A 78 16.19 -2.86 11.24
N ALA A 79 15.21 -3.05 10.34
CA ALA A 79 13.95 -2.33 10.42
C ALA A 79 13.12 -2.72 11.66
N PHE A 80 12.98 -4.01 11.93
CA PHE A 80 12.07 -4.51 12.97
C PHE A 80 12.74 -4.62 14.34
N THR A 81 13.99 -5.06 14.41
CA THR A 81 14.69 -5.26 15.68
C THR A 81 15.39 -3.99 16.15
N ASP A 82 16.16 -3.32 15.26
CA ASP A 82 16.96 -2.17 15.66
C ASP A 82 16.15 -0.87 15.65
N CYS A 83 15.26 -0.69 14.65
CA CYS A 83 14.45 0.53 14.51
C CYS A 83 13.03 0.42 15.09
N GLY A 84 12.56 -0.77 15.45
CA GLY A 84 11.24 -0.98 16.07
C GLY A 84 10.04 -0.79 15.14
N LEU A 85 10.21 -0.93 13.82
CA LEU A 85 9.08 -1.01 12.90
C LEU A 85 8.26 -2.27 13.18
N ASN A 86 6.97 -2.22 12.89
CA ASN A 86 6.09 -3.39 13.02
C ASN A 86 5.33 -3.74 11.74
N PHE A 87 5.52 -3.00 10.64
CA PHE A 87 4.70 -3.13 9.44
C PHE A 87 5.53 -3.46 8.22
N MET A 88 5.17 -4.54 7.49
CA MET A 88 5.76 -4.92 6.22
C MET A 88 4.69 -5.18 5.17
N ASP A 89 5.06 -4.97 3.90
CA ASP A 89 4.19 -5.12 2.74
C ASP A 89 4.84 -6.03 1.68
N THR A 90 4.17 -7.14 1.36
CA THR A 90 4.53 -8.07 0.28
C THR A 90 3.37 -8.26 -0.71
N ALA A 91 3.48 -9.20 -1.64
CA ALA A 91 2.42 -9.61 -2.56
C ALA A 91 2.71 -10.98 -3.17
N GLU A 92 1.66 -11.74 -3.54
CA GLU A 92 1.81 -13.05 -4.18
C GLU A 92 2.65 -13.03 -5.46
N ILE A 93 2.66 -11.89 -6.17
CA ILE A 93 3.38 -11.69 -7.43
C ILE A 93 4.85 -11.30 -7.25
N TYR A 94 5.27 -10.87 -6.05
CA TYR A 94 6.63 -10.37 -5.84
C TYR A 94 7.70 -11.48 -5.94
N PRO A 95 8.90 -11.14 -6.39
CA PRO A 95 9.49 -9.82 -6.65
C PRO A 95 9.13 -9.18 -7.98
N VAL A 96 9.60 -7.94 -8.20
CA VAL A 96 9.43 -7.19 -9.45
C VAL A 96 10.78 -6.89 -10.13
N PRO A 97 10.83 -6.87 -11.48
CA PRO A 97 9.74 -7.14 -12.43
C PRO A 97 9.15 -8.55 -12.25
N PRO A 98 7.81 -8.67 -12.35
CA PRO A 98 7.16 -9.95 -12.08
C PRO A 98 7.41 -10.98 -13.20
N SER A 99 7.70 -12.21 -12.81
CA SER A 99 7.85 -13.36 -13.72
C SER A 99 7.34 -14.64 -13.09
N ALA A 100 7.05 -15.66 -13.90
CA ALA A 100 6.62 -16.96 -13.43
C ALA A 100 7.71 -17.66 -12.59
N GLU A 101 8.99 -17.45 -12.93
CA GLU A 101 10.14 -18.10 -12.30
C GLU A 101 10.44 -17.54 -10.91
N THR A 102 10.06 -16.30 -10.66
CA THR A 102 10.40 -15.60 -9.41
C THR A 102 9.21 -15.36 -8.50
N ALA A 103 7.97 -15.47 -9.00
CA ALA A 103 6.76 -15.19 -8.22
C ALA A 103 6.72 -15.95 -6.89
N GLY A 104 6.48 -15.25 -5.79
CA GLY A 104 6.44 -15.81 -4.44
C GLY A 104 7.81 -15.96 -3.76
N ARG A 105 8.93 -15.67 -4.43
CA ARG A 105 10.28 -15.78 -3.84
C ARG A 105 10.45 -14.80 -2.68
N THR A 106 9.88 -13.61 -2.79
CA THR A 106 9.88 -12.61 -1.70
C THR A 106 9.24 -13.16 -0.43
N ASP A 107 8.08 -13.83 -0.56
CA ASP A 107 7.39 -14.45 0.58
C ASP A 107 8.25 -15.54 1.23
N GLN A 108 9.02 -16.32 0.45
CA GLN A 108 9.93 -17.34 0.96
C GLN A 108 11.08 -16.73 1.78
N TYR A 109 11.65 -15.61 1.34
CA TYR A 109 12.69 -14.88 2.07
C TYR A 109 12.15 -14.27 3.39
N ILE A 110 10.91 -13.78 3.36
CA ILE A 110 10.23 -13.33 4.59
C ILE A 110 10.02 -14.51 5.55
N SER A 111 9.56 -15.64 5.05
CA SER A 111 9.26 -16.84 5.85
C SER A 111 10.45 -17.32 6.65
N SER A 112 11.64 -17.41 6.05
CA SER A 112 12.85 -17.89 6.71
C SER A 112 13.31 -16.97 7.86
N TRP A 113 13.01 -15.69 7.79
CA TRP A 113 13.22 -14.73 8.88
C TRP A 113 12.07 -14.76 9.90
N LEU A 114 10.81 -14.79 9.43
CA LEU A 114 9.60 -14.67 10.25
C LEU A 114 9.48 -15.80 11.30
N LYS A 115 9.94 -17.02 10.98
CA LYS A 115 9.94 -18.16 11.90
C LYS A 115 10.72 -17.94 13.21
N HIS A 116 11.58 -16.93 13.25
CA HIS A 116 12.39 -16.56 14.42
C HIS A 116 11.79 -15.36 15.16
N GLN A 117 10.65 -14.84 14.72
CA GLN A 117 10.01 -13.68 15.29
C GLN A 117 8.75 -14.04 16.06
N LYS A 118 8.31 -13.16 16.95
CA LYS A 118 6.98 -13.22 17.54
C LYS A 118 5.97 -12.67 16.53
N ARG A 119 5.21 -13.57 15.90
CA ARG A 119 4.29 -13.25 14.80
C ARG A 119 3.29 -12.14 15.15
N GLU A 120 2.84 -12.11 16.38
CA GLU A 120 1.89 -11.12 16.90
C GLU A 120 2.44 -9.69 16.98
N ASN A 121 3.75 -9.51 16.97
CA ASN A 121 4.38 -8.19 16.95
C ASN A 121 4.53 -7.61 15.54
N ILE A 122 4.12 -8.35 14.50
CA ILE A 122 4.32 -7.99 13.10
C ILE A 122 2.96 -7.83 12.43
N VAL A 123 2.74 -6.68 11.84
CA VAL A 123 1.62 -6.45 10.91
C VAL A 123 2.11 -6.81 9.51
N LEU A 124 1.59 -7.92 8.99
CA LEU A 124 1.95 -8.46 7.68
C LEU A 124 0.85 -8.17 6.68
N ALA A 125 1.15 -7.31 5.68
CA ALA A 125 0.29 -7.08 4.54
C ALA A 125 0.75 -7.88 3.34
N THR A 126 -0.20 -8.49 2.63
CA THR A 126 0.02 -9.09 1.31
C THR A 126 -1.09 -8.72 0.34
N LYS A 127 -0.99 -9.18 -0.91
CA LYS A 127 -1.93 -8.76 -1.96
C LYS A 127 -2.32 -9.93 -2.86
N VAL A 128 -3.61 -9.97 -3.22
CA VAL A 128 -4.14 -10.81 -4.29
C VAL A 128 -4.14 -10.00 -5.59
N ALA A 129 -3.63 -10.59 -6.68
CA ALA A 129 -3.54 -9.94 -7.98
C ALA A 129 -4.94 -9.70 -8.58
N GLY A 130 -5.20 -8.48 -9.05
CA GLY A 130 -6.36 -8.16 -9.88
C GLY A 130 -6.28 -8.79 -11.26
N TYR A 131 -7.08 -8.30 -12.20
CA TYR A 131 -7.13 -8.85 -13.56
C TYR A 131 -5.78 -8.82 -14.28
N GLY A 132 -5.41 -9.93 -14.96
CA GLY A 132 -4.42 -9.87 -16.02
C GLY A 132 -3.30 -10.90 -16.03
N ASN A 133 -3.01 -11.58 -14.93
CA ASN A 133 -1.86 -12.50 -14.85
C ASN A 133 -2.30 -13.97 -15.00
N LYS A 134 -1.56 -14.80 -15.74
CA LYS A 134 -1.92 -16.20 -15.98
C LYS A 134 -1.10 -17.19 -15.18
N TYR A 135 0.14 -16.87 -14.81
CA TYR A 135 1.03 -17.83 -14.15
C TYR A 135 0.84 -17.92 -12.63
N LEU A 136 0.05 -17.04 -12.05
CA LEU A 136 -0.22 -17.05 -10.60
C LEU A 136 -1.27 -18.09 -10.19
N ARG A 137 -2.06 -18.59 -11.13
CA ARG A 137 -3.11 -19.59 -10.86
C ARG A 137 -2.71 -20.96 -11.37
N LYS A 138 -2.99 -22.00 -10.58
CA LYS A 138 -2.59 -23.39 -10.88
C LYS A 138 -3.15 -23.93 -12.21
N ASN A 139 -4.34 -23.45 -12.58
CA ASN A 139 -5.02 -23.85 -13.82
C ASN A 139 -4.60 -23.01 -15.04
N GLY A 140 -3.68 -22.02 -14.87
CA GLY A 140 -3.26 -21.12 -15.93
C GLY A 140 -4.32 -20.10 -16.36
N GLU A 141 -5.40 -19.97 -15.60
CA GLU A 141 -6.42 -18.93 -15.83
C GLU A 141 -5.89 -17.55 -15.47
N GLN A 142 -6.49 -16.59 -16.10
CA GLN A 142 -6.24 -15.17 -15.82
C GLN A 142 -6.65 -14.82 -14.39
N THR A 143 -5.83 -14.07 -13.68
CA THR A 143 -6.17 -13.65 -12.32
C THR A 143 -7.43 -12.79 -12.32
N ARG A 144 -8.33 -13.09 -11.40
CA ARG A 144 -9.58 -12.40 -11.13
C ARG A 144 -9.84 -12.38 -9.63
N ILE A 145 -10.77 -11.55 -9.18
CA ILE A 145 -11.15 -11.51 -7.75
C ILE A 145 -12.42 -12.37 -7.55
N THR A 146 -12.35 -13.65 -7.93
CA THR A 146 -13.38 -14.65 -7.61
C THR A 146 -13.12 -15.28 -6.23
N ALA A 147 -14.12 -15.94 -5.66
CA ALA A 147 -13.98 -16.61 -4.37
C ALA A 147 -12.89 -17.68 -4.38
N GLU A 148 -12.83 -18.47 -5.45
CA GLU A 148 -11.88 -19.56 -5.63
C GLU A 148 -10.45 -19.02 -5.75
N GLN A 149 -10.26 -17.95 -6.53
CA GLN A 149 -8.92 -17.38 -6.76
C GLN A 149 -8.41 -16.57 -5.55
N VAL A 150 -9.30 -15.91 -4.80
CA VAL A 150 -8.93 -15.27 -3.52
C VAL A 150 -8.49 -16.32 -2.51
N GLU A 151 -9.23 -17.44 -2.38
CA GLU A 151 -8.86 -18.53 -1.49
C GLU A 151 -7.51 -19.16 -1.91
N GLU A 152 -7.31 -19.45 -3.20
CA GLU A 152 -6.04 -19.98 -3.73
C GLU A 152 -4.85 -19.06 -3.44
N SER A 153 -5.03 -17.72 -3.62
CA SER A 153 -4.02 -16.71 -3.34
C SER A 153 -3.64 -16.66 -1.86
N VAL A 154 -4.65 -16.64 -0.99
CA VAL A 154 -4.45 -16.60 0.47
C VAL A 154 -3.75 -17.87 0.94
N GLU A 155 -4.22 -19.04 0.54
CA GLU A 155 -3.57 -20.33 0.88
C GLU A 155 -2.13 -20.39 0.35
N GLY A 156 -1.90 -19.88 -0.85
CA GLY A 156 -0.58 -19.76 -1.43
C GLY A 156 0.35 -18.89 -0.59
N SER A 157 -0.12 -17.71 -0.22
CA SER A 157 0.64 -16.77 0.60
C SER A 157 0.92 -17.30 2.01
N LEU A 158 -0.07 -17.89 2.69
CA LEU A 158 0.11 -18.52 4.00
C LEU A 158 1.17 -19.63 3.98
N ARG A 159 1.14 -20.51 2.96
CA ARG A 159 2.16 -21.55 2.81
C ARG A 159 3.56 -20.99 2.57
N ARG A 160 3.70 -19.98 1.67
CA ARG A 160 5.01 -19.39 1.35
C ARG A 160 5.58 -18.62 2.52
N LEU A 161 4.74 -17.89 3.24
CA LEU A 161 5.10 -17.09 4.43
C LEU A 161 5.25 -17.94 5.70
N ASN A 162 4.76 -19.20 5.66
CA ASN A 162 4.72 -20.12 6.81
C ASN A 162 4.09 -19.46 8.06
N THR A 163 2.86 -18.95 7.87
CA THR A 163 2.05 -18.32 8.93
C THR A 163 0.59 -18.71 8.78
N ASP A 164 -0.16 -18.70 9.88
CA ASP A 164 -1.56 -19.11 9.91
C ASP A 164 -2.53 -17.98 9.55
N TYR A 165 -2.06 -16.73 9.59
CA TYR A 165 -2.90 -15.57 9.28
C TYR A 165 -2.13 -14.42 8.63
N ILE A 166 -2.88 -13.61 7.90
CA ILE A 166 -2.48 -12.35 7.27
C ILE A 166 -3.19 -11.22 8.01
N ASP A 167 -2.48 -10.15 8.39
CA ASP A 167 -3.10 -9.01 9.06
C ASP A 167 -3.89 -8.13 8.10
N LEU A 168 -3.38 -7.90 6.88
CA LEU A 168 -4.03 -7.10 5.87
C LEU A 168 -3.90 -7.74 4.49
N LEU A 169 -5.01 -8.17 3.91
CA LEU A 169 -5.07 -8.62 2.51
C LEU A 169 -5.58 -7.49 1.62
N GLN A 170 -4.84 -7.15 0.58
CA GLN A 170 -5.19 -6.08 -0.34
C GLN A 170 -5.49 -6.62 -1.74
N ILE A 171 -6.52 -6.10 -2.42
CA ILE A 171 -6.66 -6.27 -3.86
C ILE A 171 -5.57 -5.41 -4.51
N HIS A 172 -4.60 -6.03 -5.20
CA HIS A 172 -3.38 -5.38 -5.69
C HIS A 172 -3.65 -4.32 -6.77
N TRP A 173 -4.64 -4.56 -7.63
CA TRP A 173 -5.24 -3.61 -8.57
C TRP A 173 -6.65 -4.10 -8.91
N PRO A 174 -7.51 -3.20 -9.39
CA PRO A 174 -8.90 -3.55 -9.67
C PRO A 174 -9.08 -4.71 -10.67
N ASP A 175 -10.13 -5.50 -10.48
CA ASP A 175 -10.56 -6.50 -11.46
C ASP A 175 -11.13 -5.84 -12.73
N ARG A 176 -11.90 -4.76 -12.57
CA ARG A 176 -12.39 -3.95 -13.68
C ARG A 176 -11.28 -3.13 -14.33
N TYR A 177 -11.55 -2.62 -15.53
CA TYR A 177 -10.64 -1.65 -16.15
C TYR A 177 -10.61 -0.34 -15.34
N VAL A 178 -9.41 0.12 -15.06
CA VAL A 178 -9.10 1.49 -14.63
C VAL A 178 -7.79 1.91 -15.28
N PRO A 179 -7.56 3.21 -15.54
CA PRO A 179 -6.26 3.69 -16.00
C PRO A 179 -5.23 3.54 -14.87
N LEU A 180 -4.15 2.79 -15.13
CA LEU A 180 -3.12 2.46 -14.16
C LEU A 180 -1.74 2.99 -14.59
N PHE A 181 -0.87 3.20 -13.60
CA PHE A 181 0.57 3.40 -13.77
C PHE A 181 0.97 4.55 -14.72
N GLY A 182 0.25 5.68 -14.62
CA GLY A 182 0.53 6.89 -15.40
C GLY A 182 -0.27 7.00 -16.69
N ALA A 183 -1.30 6.14 -16.88
CA ALA A 183 -2.30 6.39 -17.92
C ALA A 183 -3.01 7.72 -17.68
N ALA A 184 -3.22 8.49 -18.77
CA ALA A 184 -3.70 9.86 -18.66
C ALA A 184 -5.20 9.97 -18.36
N ALA A 185 -6.02 9.07 -18.91
CA ALA A 185 -7.48 9.17 -18.86
C ALA A 185 -8.15 7.80 -18.88
N TYR A 186 -9.40 7.77 -18.39
CA TYR A 186 -10.29 6.63 -18.56
C TYR A 186 -10.80 6.59 -20.01
N ASP A 187 -10.70 5.43 -20.64
CA ASP A 187 -11.19 5.20 -21.99
C ASP A 187 -12.17 4.01 -22.00
N PRO A 188 -13.45 4.24 -22.26
CA PRO A 188 -14.48 3.19 -22.26
C PRO A 188 -14.20 2.04 -23.22
N VAL A 189 -13.41 2.26 -24.27
CA VAL A 189 -13.04 1.19 -25.23
C VAL A 189 -12.26 0.04 -24.57
N ASN A 190 -11.61 0.31 -23.44
CA ASN A 190 -10.87 -0.67 -22.66
C ASN A 190 -11.72 -1.37 -21.57
N GLU A 191 -13.01 -1.06 -21.48
CA GLU A 191 -13.89 -1.75 -20.55
C GLU A 191 -13.98 -3.25 -20.86
N ARG A 192 -14.13 -4.02 -19.81
CA ARG A 192 -14.26 -5.48 -19.89
C ARG A 192 -15.22 -5.99 -18.84
N GLU A 193 -15.72 -7.19 -19.02
CA GLU A 193 -16.47 -7.89 -17.98
C GLU A 193 -15.60 -8.03 -16.73
N ASP A 194 -16.15 -7.66 -15.58
CA ASP A 194 -15.49 -7.68 -14.29
C ASP A 194 -16.25 -8.49 -13.25
N ILE A 195 -15.59 -8.83 -12.17
CA ILE A 195 -16.22 -9.45 -11.00
C ILE A 195 -16.91 -8.34 -10.20
N PRO A 196 -18.25 -8.39 -10.00
CA PRO A 196 -18.96 -7.37 -9.25
C PRO A 196 -18.42 -7.15 -7.85
N PHE A 197 -18.41 -5.91 -7.38
CA PHE A 197 -17.88 -5.53 -6.05
C PHE A 197 -18.46 -6.37 -4.90
N GLU A 198 -19.76 -6.67 -4.93
CA GLU A 198 -20.38 -7.54 -3.94
C GLU A 198 -19.75 -8.94 -3.93
N LYS A 199 -19.55 -9.53 -5.12
CA LYS A 199 -18.89 -10.86 -5.22
C LYS A 199 -17.46 -10.83 -4.69
N GLN A 200 -16.72 -9.74 -4.97
CA GLN A 200 -15.36 -9.54 -4.44
C GLN A 200 -15.39 -9.43 -2.91
N LEU A 201 -16.29 -8.63 -2.32
CA LEU A 201 -16.42 -8.51 -0.86
C LEU A 201 -16.80 -9.85 -0.21
N ARG A 202 -17.72 -10.62 -0.81
CA ARG A 202 -18.08 -11.95 -0.29
C ARG A 202 -16.92 -12.96 -0.39
N ALA A 203 -16.09 -12.86 -1.42
CA ALA A 203 -14.87 -13.67 -1.53
C ALA A 203 -13.89 -13.34 -0.40
N LEU A 204 -13.70 -12.05 -0.10
CA LEU A 204 -12.84 -11.58 0.98
C LEU A 204 -13.43 -11.92 2.37
N GLU A 205 -14.75 -11.85 2.53
CA GLU A 205 -15.43 -12.26 3.77
C GLU A 205 -15.16 -13.73 4.12
N LYS A 206 -15.16 -14.65 3.14
CA LYS A 206 -14.89 -16.08 3.38
C LYS A 206 -13.55 -16.30 4.05
N VAL A 207 -12.49 -15.64 3.57
CA VAL A 207 -11.14 -15.81 4.13
C VAL A 207 -11.00 -15.13 5.51
N ILE A 208 -11.78 -14.08 5.79
CA ILE A 208 -11.89 -13.48 7.13
C ILE A 208 -12.60 -14.43 8.08
N GLN A 209 -13.75 -14.98 7.69
CA GLN A 209 -14.52 -15.93 8.50
C GLN A 209 -13.75 -17.22 8.80
N ALA A 210 -12.87 -17.65 7.87
CA ALA A 210 -11.96 -18.75 8.06
C ALA A 210 -10.77 -18.43 9.02
N GLY A 211 -10.66 -17.19 9.52
CA GLY A 211 -9.58 -16.74 10.40
C GLY A 211 -8.23 -16.55 9.72
N LYS A 212 -8.17 -16.66 8.39
CA LYS A 212 -6.92 -16.57 7.60
C LYS A 212 -6.50 -15.13 7.31
N VAL A 213 -7.43 -14.18 7.34
CA VAL A 213 -7.24 -12.76 7.08
C VAL A 213 -7.94 -11.96 8.17
N ARG A 214 -7.27 -10.94 8.71
CA ARG A 214 -7.87 -10.08 9.74
C ARG A 214 -8.62 -8.90 9.15
N TYR A 215 -8.00 -8.19 8.22
CA TYR A 215 -8.54 -6.99 7.59
C TYR A 215 -8.28 -7.00 6.08
N ILE A 216 -9.09 -6.24 5.34
CA ILE A 216 -8.99 -6.11 3.88
C ILE A 216 -8.75 -4.67 3.47
N GLY A 217 -8.06 -4.50 2.35
CA GLY A 217 -7.80 -3.21 1.72
C GLY A 217 -7.80 -3.32 0.20
N VAL A 218 -7.58 -2.19 -0.45
CA VAL A 218 -7.47 -2.10 -1.91
C VAL A 218 -6.17 -1.39 -2.28
N SER A 219 -5.74 -1.55 -3.53
CA SER A 219 -4.57 -0.86 -4.06
C SER A 219 -4.82 -0.44 -5.50
N ASN A 220 -4.22 0.68 -5.92
CA ASN A 220 -4.41 1.25 -7.24
C ASN A 220 -5.90 1.49 -7.56
N GLU A 221 -6.67 1.83 -6.52
CA GLU A 221 -8.10 1.99 -6.61
C GLU A 221 -8.47 3.47 -6.82
N THR A 222 -9.64 3.70 -7.39
CA THR A 222 -10.20 5.03 -7.65
C THR A 222 -11.22 5.42 -6.58
N SER A 223 -11.62 6.69 -6.54
CA SER A 223 -12.67 7.20 -5.67
C SER A 223 -13.99 6.45 -5.87
N TYR A 224 -14.34 6.15 -7.13
CA TYR A 224 -15.52 5.34 -7.46
C TYR A 224 -15.45 3.95 -6.78
N GLY A 225 -14.31 3.24 -6.92
CA GLY A 225 -14.19 1.91 -6.35
C GLY A 225 -14.17 1.90 -4.83
N VAL A 226 -13.47 2.85 -4.19
CA VAL A 226 -13.51 2.99 -2.72
C VAL A 226 -14.93 3.20 -2.23
N MET A 227 -15.67 4.14 -2.82
CA MET A 227 -17.07 4.39 -2.44
C MET A 227 -17.97 3.17 -2.66
N ARG A 228 -17.80 2.44 -3.78
CA ARG A 228 -18.59 1.23 -4.06
C ARG A 228 -18.31 0.12 -3.05
N PHE A 229 -17.04 -0.14 -2.70
CA PHE A 229 -16.69 -1.12 -1.66
C PHE A 229 -17.28 -0.75 -0.30
N VAL A 230 -17.15 0.51 0.12
CA VAL A 230 -17.64 0.97 1.43
C VAL A 230 -19.18 0.92 1.49
N GLN A 231 -19.87 1.48 0.49
CA GLN A 231 -21.34 1.48 0.46
C GLN A 231 -21.92 0.08 0.48
N LEU A 232 -21.39 -0.84 -0.33
CA LEU A 232 -21.87 -2.23 -0.35
C LEU A 232 -21.55 -2.96 0.96
N ALA A 233 -20.39 -2.72 1.55
CA ALA A 233 -20.06 -3.30 2.85
C ALA A 233 -21.06 -2.86 3.93
N GLU A 234 -21.40 -1.58 3.99
CA GLU A 234 -22.41 -1.04 4.93
C GLU A 234 -23.81 -1.57 4.65
N GLN A 235 -24.25 -1.56 3.39
CA GLN A 235 -25.60 -2.00 2.99
C GLN A 235 -25.84 -3.49 3.25
N LEU A 236 -24.82 -4.32 3.04
CA LEU A 236 -24.94 -5.78 3.10
C LEU A 236 -24.35 -6.39 4.39
N GLY A 237 -23.81 -5.57 5.31
CA GLY A 237 -23.15 -6.04 6.52
C GLY A 237 -21.88 -6.85 6.25
N LEU A 238 -21.18 -6.55 5.14
CA LEU A 238 -19.93 -7.19 4.74
C LEU A 238 -18.70 -6.49 5.34
N PRO A 239 -17.53 -7.14 5.36
CA PRO A 239 -16.29 -6.50 5.81
C PRO A 239 -15.96 -5.23 5.01
N LYS A 240 -15.66 -4.15 5.72
CA LYS A 240 -15.25 -2.87 5.13
C LYS A 240 -13.75 -2.89 4.83
N ILE A 241 -13.35 -2.29 3.71
CA ILE A 241 -11.94 -2.01 3.42
C ILE A 241 -11.41 -0.98 4.43
N VAL A 242 -10.22 -1.22 5.00
CA VAL A 242 -9.60 -0.33 6.01
C VAL A 242 -8.46 0.50 5.44
N SER A 243 -7.97 0.16 4.26
CA SER A 243 -6.85 0.84 3.61
C SER A 243 -6.98 0.93 2.10
N ILE A 244 -6.35 1.96 1.57
CA ILE A 244 -6.02 2.09 0.15
C ILE A 244 -4.50 2.24 0.01
N GLN A 245 -3.89 1.44 -0.87
CA GLN A 245 -2.47 1.53 -1.18
C GLN A 245 -2.30 2.11 -2.59
N ASN A 246 -1.98 3.40 -2.69
CA ASN A 246 -1.83 4.10 -3.96
C ASN A 246 -0.46 4.78 -4.07
N SER A 247 -0.02 5.02 -5.31
CA SER A 247 1.18 5.82 -5.58
C SER A 247 1.01 7.22 -5.03
N TYR A 248 1.95 7.65 -4.18
CA TYR A 248 1.93 8.99 -3.62
C TYR A 248 3.35 9.49 -3.33
N SER A 249 3.73 10.60 -3.97
CA SER A 249 5.07 11.18 -3.90
C SER A 249 5.03 12.63 -4.36
N LEU A 250 6.15 13.34 -4.29
CA LEU A 250 6.30 14.69 -4.85
C LEU A 250 5.96 14.78 -6.35
N LEU A 251 6.08 13.67 -7.10
CA LEU A 251 5.76 13.60 -8.54
C LEU A 251 4.33 13.09 -8.83
N VAL A 252 3.66 12.51 -7.84
CA VAL A 252 2.32 11.93 -8.00
C VAL A 252 1.47 12.36 -6.81
N ARG A 253 0.75 13.46 -6.95
CA ARG A 253 -0.06 14.08 -5.89
C ARG A 253 -1.54 14.13 -6.24
N SER A 254 -1.90 14.67 -7.41
CA SER A 254 -3.30 14.98 -7.73
C SER A 254 -4.18 13.75 -7.81
N GLY A 255 -3.66 12.61 -8.27
CA GLY A 255 -4.41 11.35 -8.29
C GLY A 255 -4.94 10.88 -6.92
N TYR A 256 -4.43 11.43 -5.83
CA TYR A 256 -4.97 11.21 -4.49
C TYR A 256 -5.56 12.47 -3.87
N GLU A 257 -4.86 13.60 -3.97
CA GLU A 257 -5.20 14.85 -3.25
C GLU A 257 -6.51 15.50 -3.74
N THR A 258 -6.97 15.19 -4.96
CA THR A 258 -8.13 15.85 -5.56
C THR A 258 -9.44 15.33 -4.98
N ASP A 259 -9.67 14.02 -5.04
CA ASP A 259 -10.94 13.41 -4.66
C ASP A 259 -10.78 12.24 -3.65
N LEU A 260 -9.79 11.37 -3.83
CA LEU A 260 -9.54 10.28 -2.89
C LEU A 260 -9.26 10.75 -1.46
N ALA A 261 -8.60 11.91 -1.30
CA ALA A 261 -8.33 12.48 0.00
C ALA A 261 -9.64 12.82 0.75
N GLU A 262 -10.66 13.36 0.05
CA GLU A 262 -11.97 13.62 0.62
C GLU A 262 -12.68 12.30 0.95
N VAL A 263 -12.76 11.38 -0.01
CA VAL A 263 -13.42 10.07 0.16
C VAL A 263 -12.85 9.31 1.34
N CYS A 264 -11.51 9.28 1.48
CA CYS A 264 -10.81 8.52 2.52
C CYS A 264 -10.65 9.25 3.85
N ALA A 265 -11.08 10.52 3.93
CA ALA A 265 -10.92 11.34 5.14
C ALA A 265 -11.56 10.67 6.38
N PRO A 266 -11.01 10.91 7.61
CA PRO A 266 -11.50 10.28 8.84
C PRO A 266 -12.99 10.54 9.14
N ARG A 267 -13.54 11.66 8.66
CA ARG A 267 -14.97 12.00 8.83
C ARG A 267 -15.88 11.42 7.74
N GLN A 268 -15.30 10.80 6.74
CA GLN A 268 -16.00 10.18 5.62
C GLN A 268 -15.87 8.64 5.74
N THR A 269 -15.14 8.01 4.82
CA THR A 269 -15.01 6.56 4.86
C THR A 269 -13.94 6.06 5.84
N ASN A 270 -13.05 6.92 6.32
CA ASN A 270 -11.92 6.57 7.20
C ASN A 270 -11.09 5.38 6.67
N VAL A 271 -10.71 5.45 5.38
CA VAL A 271 -9.84 4.47 4.73
C VAL A 271 -8.40 5.01 4.73
N GLY A 272 -7.48 4.33 5.43
CA GLY A 272 -6.10 4.80 5.61
C GLY A 272 -5.27 4.69 4.33
N LEU A 273 -4.50 5.74 3.98
CA LEU A 273 -3.55 5.70 2.85
C LEU A 273 -2.25 5.01 3.25
N LEU A 274 -1.88 3.97 2.50
CA LEU A 274 -0.56 3.38 2.44
C LEU A 274 0.14 3.91 1.19
N ALA A 275 1.07 4.85 1.36
CA ALA A 275 1.72 5.55 0.26
C ALA A 275 2.86 4.70 -0.32
N TYR A 276 2.71 4.15 -1.54
CA TYR A 276 3.80 3.45 -2.20
C TYR A 276 4.56 4.34 -3.18
N SER A 277 5.79 3.94 -3.52
CA SER A 277 6.73 4.70 -4.38
C SER A 277 6.97 6.16 -3.93
N PRO A 278 7.20 6.43 -2.65
CA PRO A 278 7.45 7.79 -2.17
C PRO A 278 8.70 8.41 -2.80
N LEU A 279 9.63 7.57 -3.27
CA LEU A 279 10.83 7.98 -4.02
C LEU A 279 10.68 7.82 -5.55
N ALA A 280 9.44 7.61 -6.06
CA ALA A 280 9.20 7.48 -7.50
C ALA A 280 10.14 6.48 -8.19
N GLY A 281 10.21 5.23 -7.66
CA GLY A 281 11.11 4.20 -8.17
C GLY A 281 12.61 4.49 -7.98
N GLY A 282 12.96 5.49 -7.18
CA GLY A 282 14.32 5.99 -6.94
C GLY A 282 14.66 7.26 -7.72
N SER A 283 13.75 7.79 -8.54
CA SER A 283 13.97 9.04 -9.27
C SER A 283 14.18 10.22 -8.32
N LEU A 284 13.36 10.33 -7.28
CA LEU A 284 13.44 11.39 -6.27
C LEU A 284 14.66 11.29 -5.32
N SER A 285 15.51 10.27 -5.45
CA SER A 285 16.81 10.30 -4.79
C SER A 285 17.85 11.19 -5.51
N GLY A 286 17.51 11.66 -6.71
CA GLY A 286 18.40 12.49 -7.52
C GLY A 286 19.45 11.72 -8.33
N LYS A 287 19.62 10.41 -8.12
CA LYS A 287 20.69 9.61 -8.73
C LYS A 287 20.67 9.53 -10.26
N TYR A 288 19.52 9.87 -10.88
CA TYR A 288 19.37 9.86 -12.34
C TYR A 288 19.44 11.24 -12.99
N ILE A 289 19.68 12.31 -12.23
CA ILE A 289 19.73 13.70 -12.75
C ILE A 289 20.80 13.83 -13.82
N ASN A 290 21.99 13.27 -13.59
CA ASN A 290 23.14 13.36 -14.47
C ASN A 290 23.26 12.19 -15.47
N GLY A 291 22.23 11.36 -15.60
CA GLY A 291 22.22 10.20 -16.50
C GLY A 291 21.91 8.88 -15.80
N PRO A 292 22.11 7.75 -16.51
CA PRO A 292 21.89 6.43 -15.94
C PRO A 292 22.82 6.18 -14.73
N ALA A 293 22.26 5.61 -13.66
CA ALA A 293 23.03 5.18 -12.48
C ALA A 293 23.22 3.66 -12.57
N GLU A 294 24.49 3.22 -12.57
CA GLU A 294 24.84 1.80 -12.68
C GLU A 294 24.21 0.99 -11.53
N GLY A 295 23.79 -0.24 -11.81
CA GLY A 295 23.18 -1.13 -10.83
C GLY A 295 21.81 -0.69 -10.32
N SER A 296 21.27 0.43 -10.81
CA SER A 296 19.98 0.95 -10.35
C SER A 296 18.81 0.42 -11.19
N ARG A 297 17.60 0.54 -10.64
CA ARG A 297 16.39 -0.04 -11.21
C ARG A 297 16.15 0.30 -12.68
N PHE A 298 16.23 1.58 -13.05
CA PHE A 298 15.94 2.00 -14.43
C PHE A 298 17.06 1.64 -15.42
N THR A 299 18.27 1.35 -14.91
CA THR A 299 19.39 0.87 -15.73
C THR A 299 19.34 -0.65 -15.91
N ILE A 300 18.97 -1.39 -14.84
CA ILE A 300 18.83 -2.86 -14.90
C ILE A 300 17.59 -3.27 -15.68
N PHE A 301 16.49 -2.52 -15.56
CA PHE A 301 15.19 -2.82 -16.19
C PHE A 301 14.72 -1.66 -17.08
N PRO A 302 15.29 -1.49 -18.29
CA PRO A 302 14.88 -0.43 -19.21
C PRO A 302 13.37 -0.52 -19.52
N GLY A 303 12.69 0.64 -19.52
CA GLY A 303 11.25 0.73 -19.74
C GLY A 303 10.39 0.46 -18.50
N TYR A 304 10.92 -0.18 -17.46
CA TYR A 304 10.15 -0.39 -16.22
C TYR A 304 9.96 0.90 -15.43
N MET A 305 8.71 1.24 -15.11
CA MET A 305 8.33 2.50 -14.44
C MET A 305 8.76 3.76 -15.22
N GLU A 306 8.77 3.71 -16.54
CA GLU A 306 9.21 4.78 -17.44
C GLU A 306 8.57 6.15 -17.15
N ARG A 307 7.33 6.18 -16.60
CA ARG A 307 6.66 7.40 -16.20
C ARG A 307 7.50 8.34 -15.31
N TYR A 308 8.45 7.78 -14.53
CA TYR A 308 9.32 8.55 -13.64
C TYR A 308 10.60 9.05 -14.32
N THR A 309 10.88 8.64 -15.55
CA THR A 309 12.07 9.04 -16.33
C THR A 309 11.75 9.96 -17.52
N LYS A 310 10.46 10.33 -17.71
CA LYS A 310 10.03 11.27 -18.72
C LYS A 310 10.63 12.67 -18.48
N SER A 311 10.70 13.47 -19.56
CA SER A 311 11.38 14.77 -19.55
C SER A 311 10.86 15.72 -18.47
N LEU A 312 9.53 15.85 -18.32
CA LEU A 312 8.93 16.69 -17.29
C LEU A 312 9.18 16.16 -15.86
N ALA A 313 9.15 14.83 -15.68
CA ALA A 313 9.47 14.23 -14.40
C ALA A 313 10.94 14.48 -14.01
N LYS A 314 11.88 14.38 -14.98
CA LYS A 314 13.29 14.69 -14.74
C LYS A 314 13.51 16.15 -14.36
N GLN A 315 12.83 17.09 -15.04
CA GLN A 315 12.90 18.52 -14.71
C GLN A 315 12.37 18.76 -13.28
N ALA A 316 11.21 18.20 -12.94
CA ALA A 316 10.66 18.32 -11.59
C ALA A 316 11.61 17.74 -10.51
N VAL A 317 12.26 16.60 -10.77
CA VAL A 317 13.26 16.01 -9.87
C VAL A 317 14.45 16.95 -9.67
N GLY A 318 14.93 17.60 -10.72
CA GLY A 318 16.00 18.60 -10.62
C GLY A 318 15.62 19.77 -9.71
N GLU A 319 14.42 20.31 -9.87
CA GLU A 319 13.89 21.38 -9.01
C GLU A 319 13.73 20.94 -7.55
N TYR A 320 13.18 19.74 -7.29
CA TYR A 320 13.10 19.20 -5.93
C TYR A 320 14.47 18.94 -5.31
N ALA A 321 15.46 18.52 -6.10
CA ALA A 321 16.82 18.39 -5.61
C ALA A 321 17.43 19.74 -5.21
N ALA A 322 17.16 20.80 -5.98
CA ALA A 322 17.58 22.16 -5.63
C ALA A 322 16.88 22.65 -4.34
N VAL A 323 15.60 22.34 -4.17
CA VAL A 323 14.89 22.63 -2.90
C VAL A 323 15.53 21.87 -1.74
N ALA A 324 15.82 20.57 -1.90
CA ALA A 324 16.48 19.79 -0.85
C ALA A 324 17.83 20.43 -0.45
N GLN A 325 18.66 20.77 -1.42
CA GLN A 325 19.95 21.43 -1.19
C GLN A 325 19.80 22.76 -0.45
N LYS A 326 18.82 23.61 -0.85
CA LYS A 326 18.53 24.87 -0.18
C LYS A 326 18.23 24.71 1.31
N HIS A 327 17.58 23.60 1.68
CA HIS A 327 17.18 23.31 3.06
C HIS A 327 18.15 22.36 3.78
N GLY A 328 19.35 22.10 3.23
CA GLY A 328 20.39 21.26 3.85
C GLY A 328 20.01 19.77 3.93
N LEU A 329 19.12 19.30 3.02
CA LEU A 329 18.64 17.92 2.98
C LEU A 329 19.14 17.21 1.72
N THR A 330 19.16 15.87 1.78
CA THR A 330 19.24 15.07 0.55
C THR A 330 17.86 15.06 -0.15
N PRO A 331 17.80 14.82 -1.47
CA PRO A 331 16.53 14.66 -2.18
C PRO A 331 15.67 13.52 -1.61
N THR A 332 16.29 12.42 -1.17
CA THR A 332 15.61 11.30 -0.47
C THR A 332 14.94 11.78 0.81
N GLN A 333 15.67 12.50 1.64
CA GLN A 333 15.18 13.05 2.91
C GLN A 333 14.01 14.00 2.68
N LEU A 334 14.13 14.92 1.73
CA LEU A 334 13.04 15.86 1.39
C LEU A 334 11.77 15.10 0.99
N ALA A 335 11.89 14.12 0.08
CA ALA A 335 10.75 13.39 -0.46
C ALA A 335 10.04 12.55 0.62
N LEU A 336 10.78 11.86 1.48
CA LEU A 336 10.21 11.02 2.53
C LEU A 336 9.65 11.84 3.69
N ALA A 337 10.37 12.88 4.15
CA ALA A 337 9.89 13.81 5.17
C ALA A 337 8.60 14.50 4.73
N TRP A 338 8.51 14.91 3.46
CA TRP A 338 7.29 15.46 2.90
C TRP A 338 6.15 14.43 2.89
N CYS A 339 6.39 13.21 2.42
CA CYS A 339 5.36 12.18 2.34
C CYS A 339 4.78 11.85 3.73
N LYS A 340 5.66 11.61 4.73
CA LYS A 340 5.23 11.30 6.11
C LYS A 340 4.42 12.42 6.77
N SER A 341 4.68 13.67 6.39
CA SER A 341 4.04 14.85 6.99
C SER A 341 2.60 15.07 6.54
N ARG A 342 2.18 14.38 5.47
CA ARG A 342 0.83 14.56 4.93
C ARG A 342 -0.20 13.89 5.81
N TRP A 343 -1.26 14.64 6.18
CA TRP A 343 -2.30 14.18 7.11
C TRP A 343 -3.00 12.90 6.64
N GLN A 344 -3.15 12.73 5.33
CA GLN A 344 -3.81 11.58 4.71
C GLN A 344 -2.96 10.30 4.74
N VAL A 345 -1.65 10.40 4.95
CA VAL A 345 -0.76 9.24 4.94
C VAL A 345 -0.76 8.56 6.31
N THR A 346 -1.24 7.33 6.35
CA THR A 346 -1.16 6.47 7.54
C THR A 346 0.24 5.88 7.67
N SER A 347 0.74 5.27 6.58
CA SER A 347 2.08 4.69 6.54
C SER A 347 2.71 4.88 5.16
N THR A 348 4.00 5.14 5.13
CA THR A 348 4.79 5.31 3.90
C THR A 348 5.58 4.03 3.64
N ILE A 349 5.32 3.38 2.50
CA ILE A 349 6.01 2.15 2.11
C ILE A 349 7.33 2.50 1.44
N ILE A 350 8.42 2.26 2.15
CA ILE A 350 9.79 2.44 1.64
C ILE A 350 10.32 1.15 1.03
N GLY A 351 11.32 1.28 0.15
CA GLY A 351 12.08 0.16 -0.39
C GLY A 351 13.55 0.55 -0.51
N ALA A 352 14.43 -0.41 -0.35
CA ALA A 352 15.87 -0.22 -0.46
C ALA A 352 16.54 -1.43 -1.13
N THR A 353 17.63 -1.19 -1.87
CA THR A 353 18.46 -2.25 -2.44
C THR A 353 19.81 -2.35 -1.71
N SER A 354 20.09 -1.42 -0.76
CA SER A 354 21.25 -1.49 0.14
C SER A 354 20.89 -1.04 1.55
N MET A 355 21.74 -1.38 2.51
CA MET A 355 21.56 -0.97 3.92
C MET A 355 21.70 0.54 4.11
N GLU A 356 22.56 1.20 3.33
CA GLU A 356 22.74 2.65 3.35
C GLU A 356 21.44 3.35 2.95
N GLN A 357 20.80 2.90 1.86
CA GLN A 357 19.51 3.42 1.44
C GLN A 357 18.41 3.19 2.49
N LEU A 358 18.39 1.99 3.13
CA LEU A 358 17.42 1.70 4.16
C LEU A 358 17.59 2.63 5.38
N LYS A 359 18.81 2.83 5.81
CA LYS A 359 19.15 3.73 6.93
C LYS A 359 18.76 5.18 6.63
N GLU A 360 19.10 5.68 5.45
CA GLU A 360 18.69 7.02 5.00
C GLU A 360 17.17 7.15 4.95
N ASN A 361 16.48 6.16 4.39
CA ASN A 361 15.03 6.17 4.28
C ASN A 361 14.35 6.21 5.65
N ILE A 362 14.78 5.38 6.61
CA ILE A 362 14.21 5.36 7.96
C ILE A 362 14.54 6.66 8.70
N GLY A 363 15.77 7.13 8.62
CA GLY A 363 16.21 8.38 9.25
C GLY A 363 15.48 9.62 8.74
N ALA A 364 14.95 9.59 7.51
CA ALA A 364 14.16 10.70 6.98
C ALA A 364 12.84 10.94 7.75
N PHE A 365 12.37 9.98 8.52
CA PHE A 365 11.17 10.15 9.35
C PHE A 365 11.41 11.01 10.59
N ASP A 366 12.63 11.22 11.01
CA ASP A 366 12.97 12.11 12.13
C ASP A 366 13.06 13.59 11.69
N ILE A 367 12.98 13.86 10.38
CA ILE A 367 13.07 15.21 9.81
C ILE A 367 11.68 15.86 9.76
N ASP A 368 11.54 17.01 10.39
CA ASP A 368 10.38 17.87 10.23
C ASP A 368 10.74 19.05 9.30
N LEU A 369 9.96 19.18 8.23
CA LEU A 369 10.18 20.23 7.23
C LEU A 369 9.68 21.59 7.75
N SER A 370 10.43 22.64 7.45
CA SER A 370 10.01 24.02 7.75
C SER A 370 8.87 24.48 6.84
N GLU A 371 8.12 25.49 7.27
CA GLU A 371 7.10 26.12 6.43
C GLU A 371 7.66 26.64 5.10
N GLU A 372 8.90 27.13 5.11
CA GLU A 372 9.57 27.59 3.90
C GLU A 372 9.85 26.44 2.95
N ALA A 373 10.29 25.27 3.46
CA ALA A 373 10.46 24.08 2.65
C ALA A 373 9.15 23.63 1.98
N PHE A 374 8.03 23.67 2.72
CA PHE A 374 6.72 23.39 2.13
C PHE A 374 6.33 24.39 1.02
N LYS A 375 6.58 25.69 1.22
CA LYS A 375 6.33 26.70 0.20
C LYS A 375 7.16 26.48 -1.08
N ASP A 376 8.43 26.13 -0.91
CA ASP A 376 9.30 25.81 -2.05
C ASP A 376 8.85 24.55 -2.78
N ILE A 377 8.49 23.48 -2.06
CA ILE A 377 7.93 22.25 -2.62
C ILE A 377 6.63 22.55 -3.41
N ASP A 378 5.73 23.35 -2.85
CA ASP A 378 4.47 23.68 -3.51
C ASP A 378 4.68 24.58 -4.75
N ARG A 379 5.72 25.42 -4.79
CA ARG A 379 6.12 26.16 -5.99
C ARG A 379 6.51 25.21 -7.12
N VAL A 380 7.34 24.21 -6.83
CA VAL A 380 7.73 23.19 -7.82
C VAL A 380 6.51 22.41 -8.30
N TYR A 381 5.63 21.98 -7.39
CA TYR A 381 4.41 21.26 -7.76
C TYR A 381 3.48 22.07 -8.66
N LYS A 382 3.31 23.36 -8.41
CA LYS A 382 2.49 24.26 -9.26
C LYS A 382 3.04 24.34 -10.68
N GLN A 383 4.36 24.30 -10.84
CA GLN A 383 5.04 24.35 -12.15
C GLN A 383 4.98 23.02 -12.87
N TYR A 384 5.14 21.89 -12.14
CA TYR A 384 5.21 20.53 -12.67
C TYR A 384 4.09 19.65 -12.12
N ARG A 385 2.85 20.03 -12.38
CA ARG A 385 1.70 19.26 -11.94
C ARG A 385 1.59 17.95 -12.71
N ASP A 386 1.56 16.80 -11.99
CA ASP A 386 1.45 15.45 -12.55
C ASP A 386 2.44 15.11 -13.70
N PRO A 387 3.74 15.35 -13.50
CA PRO A 387 4.73 15.23 -14.58
C PRO A 387 4.96 13.77 -15.03
N THR A 388 4.32 12.81 -14.38
CA THR A 388 4.42 11.36 -14.64
C THR A 388 3.25 10.82 -15.46
N THR A 389 2.24 11.63 -15.72
CA THR A 389 1.08 11.23 -16.53
C THR A 389 1.49 11.10 -18.00
N LYS A 390 1.07 10.02 -18.66
CA LYS A 390 1.30 9.86 -20.10
C LYS A 390 0.44 10.86 -20.86
N PRO A 391 1.00 11.57 -21.86
CA PRO A 391 0.19 12.26 -22.84
C PRO A 391 -0.79 11.30 -23.51
N LEU A 392 -1.93 11.84 -23.98
CA LEU A 392 -2.95 11.02 -24.67
C LEU A 392 -2.45 10.46 -26.02
N ASP A 393 -1.43 11.07 -26.60
CA ASP A 393 -0.88 10.76 -27.92
C ASP A 393 0.43 9.95 -27.90
N ASP A 394 0.82 9.38 -26.76
CA ASP A 394 2.01 8.53 -26.60
C ASP A 394 1.65 7.03 -26.62
#